data_40c3d07395515d9a578ca56fb654185c
#
_entry.id   40c3d07395515d9a578ca56fb654185c
#
_cell.length_a   1.000
_cell.length_b   1.000
_cell.length_c   1.000
_cell.angle_alpha   90.00
_cell.angle_beta   90.00
_cell.angle_gamma   90.00
#
_symmetry.space_group_name_H-M   'P 1'
#
loop_
_entity.id
_entity.type
_entity.pdbx_description
1 polymer ?
#
loop_
_entity_poly.entity_id
_entity_poly.type
_entity_poly.pdbx_seq_one_letter_code
_entity_poly.pdbx_strand_id
1 'polypeptide(L)'
;MGKLYGIGVGPGDPELLTLKAYKILQKADVIFCPEKKKGAGSFAFDIIKEHIKDSKARIVDLEYPMHYHGDELKKMWQENGRIISEYLKGEKTGAFITLGDPSVYSTFMYTLPYIEAFGTEIEVIPGIPSFCAAAAISRTPLTAWDEDLLVAPVRKNSPEDLTKLLKEHDNVVFMKPSSDKEALLTAIKESGRENSFVLVEKVGTKEQRLICDYNELKEHDIPYLSLMILKDQKQ
;
A
#
# COMPACT_ATOMS: atom_id res chain seq x y z
N MET A 1 -21.33 -21.27 -2.00
CA MET A 1 -20.89 -19.91 -2.38
C MET A 1 -19.39 -19.90 -2.51
N GLY A 2 -18.85 -19.11 -3.44
CA GLY A 2 -17.39 -19.02 -3.56
C GLY A 2 -16.74 -18.24 -2.42
N LYS A 3 -15.45 -18.43 -2.26
CA LYS A 3 -14.64 -17.76 -1.23
C LYS A 3 -13.62 -16.81 -1.86
N LEU A 4 -13.51 -15.59 -1.33
CA LEU A 4 -12.53 -14.60 -1.70
C LEU A 4 -11.49 -14.40 -0.61
N TYR A 5 -10.24 -14.42 -0.99
CA TYR A 5 -9.12 -14.01 -0.16
C TYR A 5 -8.62 -12.63 -0.58
N GLY A 6 -8.67 -11.64 0.32
CA GLY A 6 -7.99 -10.35 0.14
C GLY A 6 -6.55 -10.50 0.60
N ILE A 7 -5.59 -10.47 -0.32
CA ILE A 7 -4.21 -10.88 -0.07
C ILE A 7 -3.26 -9.70 -0.18
N GLY A 8 -2.54 -9.38 0.91
CA GLY A 8 -1.38 -8.53 0.87
C GLY A 8 -0.18 -9.27 0.27
N VAL A 9 0.35 -8.75 -0.84
CA VAL A 9 1.49 -9.36 -1.53
C VAL A 9 2.85 -8.80 -1.10
N GLY A 10 2.85 -7.96 -0.07
CA GLY A 10 4.08 -7.30 0.38
C GLY A 10 4.42 -6.05 -0.43
N PRO A 11 5.54 -5.38 -0.10
CA PRO A 11 5.84 -4.03 -0.57
C PRO A 11 6.55 -3.95 -1.92
N GLY A 12 7.11 -5.06 -2.42
CA GLY A 12 7.87 -5.05 -3.67
C GLY A 12 8.75 -6.28 -3.90
N ASP A 13 9.40 -6.78 -2.85
CA ASP A 13 10.21 -7.99 -2.90
C ASP A 13 9.31 -9.25 -2.91
N PRO A 14 9.38 -10.10 -3.94
CA PRO A 14 8.60 -11.33 -4.02
C PRO A 14 8.82 -12.30 -2.83
N GLU A 15 10.02 -12.30 -2.23
CA GLU A 15 10.35 -13.17 -1.10
C GLU A 15 9.67 -12.72 0.21
N LEU A 16 9.12 -11.50 0.24
CA LEU A 16 8.32 -10.99 1.38
C LEU A 16 6.85 -11.39 1.32
N LEU A 17 6.47 -12.26 0.38
CA LEU A 17 5.15 -12.87 0.35
C LEU A 17 4.99 -13.83 1.54
N THR A 18 3.87 -13.73 2.27
CA THR A 18 3.63 -14.67 3.37
C THR A 18 3.37 -16.08 2.85
N LEU A 19 3.82 -17.09 3.60
CA LEU A 19 3.58 -18.49 3.23
C LEU A 19 2.09 -18.82 3.05
N LYS A 20 1.21 -18.16 3.81
CA LYS A 20 -0.24 -18.35 3.68
C LYS A 20 -0.74 -17.76 2.36
N ALA A 21 -0.31 -16.55 2.03
CA ALA A 21 -0.62 -15.90 0.75
C ALA A 21 -0.15 -16.76 -0.44
N TYR A 22 1.11 -17.21 -0.41
CA TYR A 22 1.66 -18.08 -1.44
C TYR A 22 0.82 -19.35 -1.66
N LYS A 23 0.48 -20.08 -0.59
CA LYS A 23 -0.31 -21.32 -0.68
C LYS A 23 -1.71 -21.10 -1.24
N ILE A 24 -2.32 -19.96 -0.96
CA ILE A 24 -3.65 -19.60 -1.49
C ILE A 24 -3.54 -19.27 -2.98
N LEU A 25 -2.56 -18.45 -3.37
CA LEU A 25 -2.33 -18.06 -4.77
C LEU A 25 -2.09 -19.27 -5.68
N GLN A 26 -1.41 -20.32 -5.18
CA GLN A 26 -1.19 -21.56 -5.93
C GLN A 26 -2.49 -22.34 -6.22
N LYS A 27 -3.53 -22.15 -5.42
CA LYS A 27 -4.78 -22.94 -5.47
C LYS A 27 -5.99 -22.11 -5.93
N ALA A 28 -5.84 -20.82 -6.10
CA ALA A 28 -6.91 -19.95 -6.53
C ALA A 28 -7.38 -20.28 -7.95
N ASP A 29 -8.70 -20.28 -8.17
CA ASP A 29 -9.28 -20.41 -9.51
C ASP A 29 -9.19 -19.08 -10.28
N VAL A 30 -9.27 -17.95 -9.54
CA VAL A 30 -9.23 -16.60 -10.11
C VAL A 30 -8.34 -15.70 -9.26
N ILE A 31 -7.51 -14.90 -9.91
CA ILE A 31 -6.72 -13.84 -9.27
C ILE A 31 -7.18 -12.50 -9.83
N PHE A 32 -7.68 -11.63 -8.95
CA PHE A 32 -8.11 -10.28 -9.28
C PHE A 32 -6.97 -9.31 -9.05
N CYS A 33 -6.59 -8.59 -10.11
CA CYS A 33 -5.46 -7.67 -10.14
C CYS A 33 -5.97 -6.23 -10.26
N PRO A 34 -5.87 -5.39 -9.21
CA PRO A 34 -6.24 -3.99 -9.32
C PRO A 34 -5.24 -3.23 -10.19
N GLU A 35 -5.77 -2.43 -11.12
CA GLU A 35 -4.98 -1.52 -11.96
C GLU A 35 -5.60 -0.11 -11.97
N LYS A 36 -4.77 0.92 -12.23
CA LYS A 36 -5.23 2.33 -12.23
C LYS A 36 -6.12 2.67 -13.43
N LYS A 37 -5.87 2.01 -14.55
CA LYS A 37 -6.55 2.16 -15.84
C LYS A 37 -6.37 0.85 -16.59
N LYS A 38 -7.38 0.47 -17.34
CA LYS A 38 -7.40 -0.76 -18.14
C LYS A 38 -6.14 -0.90 -19.01
N GLY A 39 -5.39 -1.98 -18.80
CA GLY A 39 -4.15 -2.27 -19.52
C GLY A 39 -2.92 -1.52 -19.01
N ALA A 40 -3.00 -0.82 -17.88
CA ALA A 40 -1.84 -0.15 -17.28
C ALA A 40 -0.92 -1.12 -16.52
N GLY A 41 -1.39 -2.34 -16.25
CA GLY A 41 -0.71 -3.33 -15.45
C GLY A 41 -0.89 -3.13 -13.94
N SER A 42 -0.66 -4.19 -13.19
CA SER A 42 -0.78 -4.20 -11.73
C SER A 42 0.59 -4.42 -11.09
N PHE A 43 1.05 -3.46 -10.30
CA PHE A 43 2.30 -3.59 -9.55
C PHE A 43 2.24 -4.76 -8.54
N ALA A 44 1.07 -5.01 -7.95
CA ALA A 44 0.86 -6.18 -7.09
C ALA A 44 1.00 -7.50 -7.86
N PHE A 45 0.58 -7.54 -9.12
CA PHE A 45 0.77 -8.70 -9.98
C PHE A 45 2.24 -8.93 -10.32
N ASP A 46 3.01 -7.87 -10.58
CA ASP A 46 4.44 -7.98 -10.87
C ASP A 46 5.23 -8.66 -9.73
N ILE A 47 4.81 -8.46 -8.49
CA ILE A 47 5.43 -9.11 -7.31
C ILE A 47 5.21 -10.62 -7.34
N ILE A 48 4.01 -11.08 -7.70
CA ILE A 48 3.65 -12.50 -7.57
C ILE A 48 3.82 -13.32 -8.85
N LYS A 49 4.02 -12.69 -10.01
CA LYS A 49 3.98 -13.36 -11.32
C LYS A 49 4.89 -14.58 -11.42
N GLU A 50 6.11 -14.53 -10.88
CA GLU A 50 7.04 -15.66 -10.88
C GLU A 50 6.57 -16.79 -9.96
N HIS A 51 5.90 -16.45 -8.86
CA HIS A 51 5.37 -17.43 -7.93
C HIS A 51 4.15 -18.19 -8.46
N ILE A 52 3.42 -17.62 -9.41
CA ILE A 52 2.19 -18.19 -9.95
C ILE A 52 2.29 -18.65 -11.40
N LYS A 53 3.50 -18.67 -11.98
CA LYS A 53 3.71 -19.04 -13.41
C LYS A 53 3.16 -20.43 -13.78
N ASP A 54 3.14 -21.36 -12.82
CA ASP A 54 2.59 -22.71 -13.02
C ASP A 54 1.12 -22.83 -12.53
N SER A 55 0.53 -21.75 -12.02
CA SER A 55 -0.87 -21.70 -11.61
C SER A 55 -1.80 -21.70 -12.82
N LYS A 56 -2.95 -22.38 -12.68
CA LYS A 56 -4.02 -22.38 -13.67
C LYS A 56 -5.07 -21.29 -13.40
N ALA A 57 -4.79 -20.41 -12.45
CA ALA A 57 -5.71 -19.34 -12.08
C ALA A 57 -6.00 -18.41 -13.26
N ARG A 58 -7.25 -18.05 -13.44
CA ARG A 58 -7.63 -17.00 -14.38
C ARG A 58 -7.25 -15.63 -13.80
N ILE A 59 -6.47 -14.86 -14.53
CA ILE A 59 -6.14 -13.47 -14.15
C ILE A 59 -7.26 -12.54 -14.64
N VAL A 60 -7.76 -11.70 -13.76
CA VAL A 60 -8.81 -10.71 -14.05
C VAL A 60 -8.37 -9.35 -13.56
N ASP A 61 -8.15 -8.43 -14.49
CA ASP A 61 -7.82 -7.05 -14.16
C ASP A 61 -9.08 -6.29 -13.77
N LEU A 62 -8.98 -5.52 -12.68
CA LEU A 62 -10.06 -4.68 -12.14
C LEU A 62 -9.59 -3.24 -12.12
N GLU A 63 -10.31 -2.35 -12.80
CA GLU A 63 -9.97 -0.95 -12.84
C GLU A 63 -10.36 -0.22 -11.55
N TYR A 64 -9.38 0.52 -10.98
CA TYR A 64 -9.52 1.37 -9.80
C TYR A 64 -8.88 2.73 -10.09
N PRO A 65 -9.59 3.66 -10.74
CA PRO A 65 -9.04 4.96 -11.09
C PRO A 65 -8.72 5.78 -9.85
N MET A 66 -7.68 6.58 -9.99
CA MET A 66 -7.15 7.42 -8.90
C MET A 66 -7.94 8.73 -8.73
N HIS A 67 -9.08 8.90 -9.42
CA HIS A 67 -9.94 10.08 -9.32
C HIS A 67 -10.83 10.01 -8.08
N TYR A 68 -10.92 11.13 -7.36
CA TYR A 68 -11.70 11.22 -6.13
C TYR A 68 -13.02 11.98 -6.37
N HIS A 69 -13.88 11.45 -7.21
CA HIS A 69 -15.28 11.88 -7.30
C HIS A 69 -16.15 10.85 -6.58
N GLY A 70 -16.66 11.20 -5.41
CA GLY A 70 -17.21 10.27 -4.43
C GLY A 70 -18.24 9.26 -4.96
N ASP A 71 -19.17 9.69 -5.82
CA ASP A 71 -20.22 8.81 -6.35
C ASP A 71 -19.76 7.92 -7.50
N GLU A 72 -18.80 8.38 -8.32
CA GLU A 72 -18.22 7.57 -9.39
C GLU A 72 -17.38 6.43 -8.83
N LEU A 73 -16.60 6.69 -7.79
CA LEU A 73 -15.83 5.65 -7.09
C LEU A 73 -16.74 4.59 -6.48
N LYS A 74 -17.85 5.00 -5.83
CA LYS A 74 -18.80 4.06 -5.25
C LYS A 74 -19.43 3.14 -6.31
N LYS A 75 -19.83 3.69 -7.44
CA LYS A 75 -20.38 2.90 -8.56
C LYS A 75 -19.36 1.88 -9.07
N MET A 76 -18.10 2.28 -9.16
CA MET A 76 -17.04 1.39 -9.60
C MET A 76 -16.73 0.30 -8.59
N TRP A 77 -16.67 0.61 -7.31
CA TRP A 77 -16.50 -0.42 -6.27
C TRP A 77 -17.68 -1.40 -6.28
N GLN A 78 -18.88 -0.92 -6.48
CA GLN A 78 -20.07 -1.76 -6.61
C GLN A 78 -19.98 -2.67 -7.85
N GLU A 79 -19.58 -2.13 -9.00
CA GLU A 79 -19.43 -2.92 -10.22
C GLU A 79 -18.29 -3.94 -10.09
N ASN A 80 -17.15 -3.56 -9.52
CA ASN A 80 -16.06 -4.50 -9.24
C ASN A 80 -16.49 -5.60 -8.26
N GLY A 81 -17.27 -5.25 -7.22
CA GLY A 81 -17.88 -6.24 -6.31
C GLY A 81 -18.77 -7.22 -7.04
N ARG A 82 -19.61 -6.75 -7.97
CA ARG A 82 -20.46 -7.59 -8.82
C ARG A 82 -19.63 -8.52 -9.69
N ILE A 83 -18.61 -7.99 -10.38
CA ILE A 83 -17.71 -8.77 -11.24
C ILE A 83 -17.03 -9.88 -10.44
N ILE A 84 -16.45 -9.55 -9.28
CA ILE A 84 -15.80 -10.52 -8.40
C ILE A 84 -16.77 -11.64 -8.04
N SER A 85 -17.98 -11.28 -7.56
CA SER A 85 -18.97 -12.25 -7.13
C SER A 85 -19.45 -13.17 -8.26
N GLU A 86 -19.53 -12.65 -9.50
CA GLU A 86 -19.89 -13.48 -10.67
C GLU A 86 -18.80 -14.51 -11.01
N TYR A 87 -17.52 -14.12 -10.93
CA TYR A 87 -16.42 -15.07 -11.15
C TYR A 87 -16.34 -16.16 -10.09
N LEU A 88 -16.84 -15.91 -8.89
CA LEU A 88 -16.82 -16.85 -7.77
C LEU A 88 -18.06 -17.77 -7.69
N LYS A 89 -19.01 -17.67 -8.62
CA LYS A 89 -20.12 -18.62 -8.70
C LYS A 89 -19.62 -20.06 -8.86
N GLY A 90 -20.32 -21.02 -8.26
CA GLY A 90 -19.97 -22.45 -8.35
C GLY A 90 -18.83 -22.86 -7.40
N GLU A 91 -18.78 -22.26 -6.21
CA GLU A 91 -17.83 -22.59 -5.12
C GLU A 91 -16.35 -22.38 -5.47
N LYS A 92 -16.08 -21.43 -6.37
CA LYS A 92 -14.72 -21.07 -6.76
C LYS A 92 -13.99 -20.27 -5.68
N THR A 93 -12.68 -20.43 -5.67
CA THR A 93 -11.77 -19.68 -4.81
C THR A 93 -11.13 -18.53 -5.57
N GLY A 94 -11.31 -17.30 -5.08
CA GLY A 94 -10.69 -16.11 -5.62
C GLY A 94 -9.62 -15.54 -4.72
N ALA A 95 -8.61 -14.89 -5.32
CA ALA A 95 -7.60 -14.09 -4.63
C ALA A 95 -7.63 -12.67 -5.18
N PHE A 96 -7.95 -11.67 -4.35
CA PHE A 96 -7.78 -10.27 -4.67
C PHE A 96 -6.45 -9.80 -4.12
N ILE A 97 -5.51 -9.47 -4.98
CA ILE A 97 -4.17 -9.06 -4.57
C ILE A 97 -4.07 -7.56 -4.35
N THR A 98 -3.32 -7.13 -3.34
CA THR A 98 -3.04 -5.72 -3.07
C THR A 98 -1.61 -5.52 -2.60
N LEU A 99 -1.01 -4.41 -3.00
CA LEU A 99 0.34 -4.02 -2.60
C LEU A 99 0.41 -3.80 -1.09
N GLY A 100 1.47 -4.27 -0.46
CA GLY A 100 1.67 -4.16 0.98
C GLY A 100 0.70 -5.03 1.77
N ASP A 101 -0.07 -4.41 2.66
CA ASP A 101 -1.09 -5.04 3.51
C ASP A 101 -2.50 -4.56 3.13
N PRO A 102 -3.52 -5.44 3.11
CA PRO A 102 -4.88 -5.07 2.74
C PRO A 102 -5.52 -4.02 3.64
N SER A 103 -5.12 -3.93 4.91
CA SER A 103 -5.69 -3.00 5.90
C SER A 103 -5.11 -1.58 5.79
N VAL A 104 -4.04 -1.38 5.01
CA VAL A 104 -3.34 -0.08 4.91
C VAL A 104 -3.59 0.58 3.55
N TYR A 105 -4.49 1.55 3.50
CA TYR A 105 -4.82 2.37 2.31
C TYR A 105 -5.10 1.55 1.03
N SER A 106 -5.74 0.40 1.18
CA SER A 106 -5.98 -0.57 0.10
C SER A 106 -7.35 -0.39 -0.55
N THR A 107 -7.41 -0.49 -1.88
CA THR A 107 -8.65 -0.53 -2.65
C THR A 107 -9.51 -1.75 -2.31
N PHE A 108 -8.92 -2.84 -1.85
CA PHE A 108 -9.64 -4.02 -1.40
C PHE A 108 -10.63 -3.67 -0.27
N MET A 109 -10.16 -2.98 0.78
CA MET A 109 -11.02 -2.62 1.92
C MET A 109 -12.16 -1.67 1.54
N TYR A 110 -11.97 -0.83 0.53
CA TYR A 110 -13.05 0.03 0.01
C TYR A 110 -14.10 -0.75 -0.79
N THR A 111 -13.69 -1.83 -1.45
CA THR A 111 -14.58 -2.70 -2.25
C THR A 111 -15.27 -3.76 -1.38
N LEU A 112 -14.72 -4.07 -0.22
CA LEU A 112 -15.16 -5.14 0.68
C LEU A 112 -16.68 -5.13 0.95
N PRO A 113 -17.30 -4.01 1.39
CA PRO A 113 -18.74 -3.98 1.68
C PRO A 113 -19.62 -4.35 0.48
N TYR A 114 -19.16 -4.01 -0.73
CA TYR A 114 -19.88 -4.32 -1.95
C TYR A 114 -19.77 -5.79 -2.36
N ILE A 115 -18.65 -6.45 -2.03
CA ILE A 115 -18.48 -7.89 -2.26
C ILE A 115 -19.32 -8.68 -1.26
N GLU A 116 -19.30 -8.28 0.02
CA GLU A 116 -20.12 -8.89 1.08
C GLU A 116 -21.62 -8.84 0.77
N ALA A 117 -22.10 -7.76 0.14
CA ALA A 117 -23.50 -7.60 -0.25
C ALA A 117 -23.99 -8.69 -1.21
N PHE A 118 -23.10 -9.38 -1.93
CA PHE A 118 -23.41 -10.52 -2.80
C PHE A 118 -23.31 -11.88 -2.07
N GLY A 119 -23.05 -11.90 -0.76
CA GLY A 119 -22.96 -13.11 0.06
C GLY A 119 -21.68 -13.93 -0.17
N THR A 120 -20.62 -13.35 -0.73
CA THR A 120 -19.32 -13.99 -0.89
C THR A 120 -18.65 -14.16 0.48
N GLU A 121 -18.15 -15.36 0.79
CA GLU A 121 -17.30 -15.56 1.98
C GLU A 121 -15.95 -14.89 1.77
N ILE A 122 -15.50 -14.11 2.75
CA ILE A 122 -14.25 -13.33 2.63
C ILE A 122 -13.30 -13.65 3.79
N GLU A 123 -12.03 -13.82 3.45
CA GLU A 123 -10.94 -13.91 4.42
C GLU A 123 -9.81 -12.95 4.01
N VAL A 124 -9.31 -12.15 4.97
CA VAL A 124 -8.22 -11.20 4.72
C VAL A 124 -6.90 -11.83 5.17
N ILE A 125 -5.94 -11.85 4.26
CA ILE A 125 -4.60 -12.39 4.52
C ILE A 125 -3.62 -11.21 4.59
N PRO A 126 -3.00 -10.96 5.76
CA PRO A 126 -2.08 -9.85 5.92
C PRO A 126 -0.85 -9.99 5.03
N GLY A 127 -0.29 -8.85 4.65
CA GLY A 127 1.00 -8.73 3.98
C GLY A 127 1.94 -7.85 4.79
N ILE A 128 3.17 -7.66 4.34
CA ILE A 128 4.12 -6.74 4.97
C ILE A 128 3.84 -5.32 4.48
N PRO A 129 3.47 -4.37 5.35
CA PRO A 129 3.30 -2.98 4.96
C PRO A 129 4.62 -2.36 4.48
N SER A 130 4.56 -1.46 3.51
CA SER A 130 5.76 -0.83 2.94
C SER A 130 6.62 -0.12 3.99
N PHE A 131 6.01 0.52 5.00
CA PHE A 131 6.76 1.21 6.05
C PHE A 131 7.51 0.24 6.99
N CYS A 132 7.02 -0.97 7.22
CA CYS A 132 7.77 -1.98 7.98
C CYS A 132 8.99 -2.45 7.19
N ALA A 133 8.86 -2.68 5.90
CA ALA A 133 9.98 -3.04 5.04
C ALA A 133 11.00 -1.88 4.91
N ALA A 134 10.51 -0.65 4.77
CA ALA A 134 11.35 0.54 4.73
C ALA A 134 12.17 0.72 6.02
N ALA A 135 11.55 0.51 7.17
CA ALA A 135 12.21 0.54 8.48
C ALA A 135 13.32 -0.51 8.58
N ALA A 136 13.05 -1.73 8.14
CA ALA A 136 14.04 -2.81 8.14
C ALA A 136 15.24 -2.49 7.23
N ILE A 137 15.00 -1.99 6.02
CA ILE A 137 16.03 -1.68 5.03
C ILE A 137 16.88 -0.49 5.48
N SER A 138 16.26 0.56 6.03
CA SER A 138 16.96 1.73 6.55
C SER A 138 17.60 1.50 7.92
N ARG A 139 17.29 0.35 8.56
CA ARG A 139 17.69 0.04 9.95
C ARG A 139 17.18 1.11 10.94
N THR A 140 16.04 1.68 10.65
CA THR A 140 15.39 2.69 11.47
C THR A 140 14.27 2.03 12.26
N PRO A 141 14.32 1.95 13.59
CA PRO A 141 13.22 1.42 14.38
C PRO A 141 11.99 2.35 14.22
N LEU A 142 10.82 1.77 13.99
CA LEU A 142 9.58 2.56 13.90
C LEU A 142 9.19 3.12 15.27
N THR A 143 9.38 2.33 16.31
CA THR A 143 9.10 2.71 17.71
C THR A 143 10.10 2.03 18.63
N ALA A 144 10.38 2.64 19.76
CA ALA A 144 11.15 2.06 20.87
C ALA A 144 10.47 2.43 22.19
N TRP A 145 10.43 1.50 23.14
CA TRP A 145 9.88 1.71 24.49
C TRP A 145 8.45 2.28 24.49
N ASP A 146 8.28 3.50 25.00
CA ASP A 146 6.99 4.19 25.15
C ASP A 146 6.68 5.17 23.99
N GLU A 147 7.49 5.13 22.90
CA GLU A 147 7.28 5.98 21.74
C GLU A 147 6.00 5.60 20.98
N ASP A 148 5.28 6.59 20.49
CA ASP A 148 4.15 6.37 19.58
C ASP A 148 4.57 6.31 18.11
N LEU A 149 3.68 5.81 17.26
CA LEU A 149 3.83 5.78 15.81
C LEU A 149 2.56 6.30 15.15
N LEU A 150 2.67 7.39 14.41
CA LEU A 150 1.64 7.85 13.51
C LEU A 150 1.94 7.42 12.07
N VAL A 151 0.96 6.82 11.38
CA VAL A 151 1.00 6.58 9.93
C VAL A 151 -0.06 7.44 9.25
N ALA A 152 0.35 8.42 8.46
CA ALA A 152 -0.54 9.40 7.84
C ALA A 152 -0.17 9.66 6.36
N PRO A 153 -1.15 9.99 5.48
CA PRO A 153 -0.84 10.46 4.13
C PRO A 153 -0.49 11.95 4.16
N VAL A 154 0.44 12.38 3.30
CA VAL A 154 0.73 13.81 3.11
C VAL A 154 -0.47 14.54 2.51
N ARG A 155 -1.16 13.90 1.57
CA ARG A 155 -2.28 14.49 0.85
C ARG A 155 -3.40 14.99 1.78
N LYS A 156 -3.94 16.17 1.47
CA LYS A 156 -4.99 16.90 2.20
C LYS A 156 -4.57 17.51 3.53
N ASN A 157 -3.32 17.45 3.89
CA ASN A 157 -2.79 18.15 5.05
C ASN A 157 -2.05 19.41 4.58
N SER A 158 -2.30 20.54 5.24
CA SER A 158 -1.52 21.75 5.02
C SER A 158 -0.10 21.60 5.60
N PRO A 159 0.86 22.47 5.25
CA PRO A 159 2.17 22.48 5.90
C PRO A 159 2.06 22.58 7.44
N GLU A 160 1.12 23.38 7.92
CA GLU A 160 0.86 23.57 9.37
C GLU A 160 0.34 22.29 10.02
N ASP A 161 -0.58 21.56 9.35
CA ASP A 161 -1.08 20.26 9.83
C ASP A 161 0.04 19.24 9.90
N LEU A 162 0.87 19.13 8.85
CA LEU A 162 2.01 18.22 8.84
C LEU A 162 3.03 18.57 9.92
N THR A 163 3.33 19.86 10.11
CA THR A 163 4.22 20.36 11.17
C THR A 163 3.69 20.00 12.55
N LYS A 164 2.38 20.15 12.77
CA LYS A 164 1.73 19.75 14.00
C LYS A 164 1.87 18.28 14.28
N LEU A 165 1.61 17.41 13.29
CA LEU A 165 1.79 15.97 13.44
C LEU A 165 3.23 15.61 13.82
N LEU A 166 4.22 16.27 13.21
CA LEU A 166 5.64 16.05 13.53
C LEU A 166 6.03 16.53 14.94
N LYS A 167 5.32 17.51 15.51
CA LYS A 167 5.59 18.01 16.87
C LYS A 167 4.85 17.23 17.95
N GLU A 168 3.70 16.61 17.63
CA GLU A 168 2.86 15.88 18.57
C GLU A 168 3.22 14.41 18.72
N HIS A 169 3.93 13.81 17.72
CA HIS A 169 4.25 12.38 17.70
C HIS A 169 5.74 12.14 17.65
N ASP A 170 6.21 11.13 18.38
CA ASP A 170 7.62 10.72 18.41
C ASP A 170 8.08 10.21 17.04
N ASN A 171 7.28 9.35 16.41
CA ASN A 171 7.58 8.76 15.12
C ASN A 171 6.42 8.96 14.14
N VAL A 172 6.74 9.42 12.94
CA VAL A 172 5.74 9.65 11.89
C VAL A 172 6.17 8.96 10.59
N VAL A 173 5.28 8.17 10.03
CA VAL A 173 5.40 7.65 8.67
C VAL A 173 4.48 8.46 7.76
N PHE A 174 5.05 9.24 6.88
CA PHE A 174 4.28 9.88 5.82
C PHE A 174 4.19 8.98 4.59
N MET A 175 2.95 8.59 4.29
CA MET A 175 2.60 7.88 3.06
C MET A 175 2.35 8.87 1.93
N LYS A 176 2.73 8.49 0.70
CA LYS A 176 2.51 9.28 -0.52
C LYS A 176 3.14 10.67 -0.47
N PRO A 177 4.42 10.81 -0.09
CA PRO A 177 5.10 12.11 0.03
C PRO A 177 5.15 12.90 -1.29
N SER A 178 5.05 12.23 -2.44
CA SER A 178 4.98 12.87 -3.76
C SER A 178 3.71 13.69 -4.00
N SER A 179 2.70 13.57 -3.14
CA SER A 179 1.42 14.29 -3.34
C SER A 179 1.52 15.78 -3.02
N ASP A 180 2.41 16.19 -2.13
CA ASP A 180 2.74 17.58 -1.80
C ASP A 180 4.13 17.67 -1.16
N LYS A 181 5.16 17.72 -1.99
CA LYS A 181 6.56 17.78 -1.56
C LYS A 181 6.87 19.09 -0.83
N GLU A 182 6.33 20.21 -1.30
CA GLU A 182 6.62 21.53 -0.72
C GLU A 182 6.05 21.65 0.70
N ALA A 183 4.82 21.18 0.92
CA ALA A 183 4.24 21.12 2.25
C ALA A 183 5.08 20.25 3.19
N LEU A 184 5.56 19.11 2.69
CA LEU A 184 6.39 18.19 3.46
C LEU A 184 7.75 18.81 3.83
N LEU A 185 8.44 19.45 2.89
CA LEU A 185 9.73 20.14 3.13
C LEU A 185 9.57 21.24 4.18
N THR A 186 8.51 22.04 4.07
CA THR A 186 8.18 23.08 5.05
C THR A 186 8.00 22.48 6.44
N ALA A 187 7.19 21.42 6.55
CA ALA A 187 6.91 20.76 7.83
C ALA A 187 8.16 20.15 8.48
N ILE A 188 9.03 19.51 7.69
CA ILE A 188 10.30 18.94 8.16
C ILE A 188 11.17 20.03 8.76
N LYS A 189 11.31 21.18 8.06
CA LYS A 189 12.11 22.31 8.52
C LYS A 189 11.54 22.96 9.78
N GLU A 190 10.24 23.23 9.82
CA GLU A 190 9.58 23.88 10.97
C GLU A 190 9.50 23.00 12.21
N SER A 191 9.58 21.68 12.04
CA SER A 191 9.66 20.72 13.15
C SER A 191 11.10 20.43 13.61
N GLY A 192 12.13 20.89 12.90
CA GLY A 192 13.54 20.65 13.22
C GLY A 192 14.00 19.23 12.90
N ARG A 193 13.30 18.51 12.01
CA ARG A 193 13.59 17.09 11.69
C ARG A 193 14.41 16.89 10.41
N GLU A 194 15.17 17.90 9.95
CA GLU A 194 15.97 17.82 8.72
C GLU A 194 17.05 16.73 8.76
N ASN A 195 17.48 16.32 9.96
CA ASN A 195 18.52 15.31 10.16
C ASN A 195 17.95 13.98 10.72
N SER A 196 16.63 13.83 10.80
CA SER A 196 16.01 12.65 11.41
C SER A 196 14.87 12.06 10.56
N PHE A 197 15.10 12.00 9.27
CA PHE A 197 14.19 11.36 8.33
C PHE A 197 14.93 10.37 7.42
N VAL A 198 14.18 9.46 6.84
CA VAL A 198 14.56 8.65 5.68
C VAL A 198 13.39 8.59 4.70
N LEU A 199 13.60 9.04 3.47
CA LEU A 199 12.73 8.77 2.34
C LEU A 199 13.14 7.43 1.74
N VAL A 200 12.18 6.53 1.56
CA VAL A 200 12.39 5.24 0.90
C VAL A 200 11.50 5.15 -0.32
N GLU A 201 12.12 4.96 -1.47
CA GLU A 201 11.46 4.83 -2.76
C GLU A 201 11.46 3.39 -3.21
N LYS A 202 10.36 2.95 -3.86
CA LYS A 202 10.20 1.63 -4.50
C LYS A 202 10.75 0.49 -3.64
N VAL A 203 10.43 0.52 -2.35
CA VAL A 203 10.93 -0.43 -1.35
C VAL A 203 10.75 -1.88 -1.80
N GLY A 204 11.80 -2.70 -1.65
CA GLY A 204 11.82 -4.11 -2.04
C GLY A 204 11.98 -4.36 -3.54
N THR A 205 12.19 -3.34 -4.36
CA THR A 205 12.46 -3.51 -5.79
C THR A 205 13.93 -3.28 -6.13
N LYS A 206 14.34 -3.60 -7.35
CA LYS A 206 15.69 -3.31 -7.87
C LYS A 206 15.97 -1.81 -8.01
N GLU A 207 14.94 -0.99 -8.02
CA GLU A 207 15.00 0.46 -8.15
C GLU A 207 14.88 1.18 -6.78
N GLN A 208 15.00 0.42 -5.69
CA GLN A 208 14.94 0.95 -4.34
C GLN A 208 16.02 1.99 -4.10
N ARG A 209 15.63 3.11 -3.50
CA ARG A 209 16.54 4.19 -3.11
C ARG A 209 16.19 4.72 -1.73
N LEU A 210 17.23 5.14 -0.98
CA LEU A 210 17.09 5.81 0.31
C LEU A 210 17.70 7.21 0.21
N ILE A 211 16.99 8.21 0.73
CA ILE A 211 17.45 9.58 0.84
C ILE A 211 17.32 10.02 2.30
N CYS A 212 18.46 10.46 2.89
CA CYS A 212 18.54 10.93 4.27
C CYS A 212 19.10 12.35 4.35
N ASP A 213 19.56 12.94 3.25
CA ASP A 213 20.06 14.31 3.17
C ASP A 213 18.94 15.27 2.75
N TYR A 214 18.73 16.31 3.56
CA TYR A 214 17.65 17.29 3.31
C TYR A 214 17.88 18.12 2.07
N ASN A 215 19.15 18.41 1.70
CA ASN A 215 19.44 19.17 0.50
C ASN A 215 19.23 18.31 -0.75
N GLU A 216 19.60 17.03 -0.69
CA GLU A 216 19.26 16.07 -1.74
C GLU A 216 17.74 15.96 -1.91
N LEU A 217 16.98 15.84 -0.81
CA LEU A 217 15.51 15.76 -0.84
C LEU A 217 14.87 16.98 -1.52
N LYS A 218 15.40 18.20 -1.30
CA LYS A 218 14.90 19.43 -1.94
C LYS A 218 14.99 19.40 -3.46
N GLU A 219 16.06 18.85 -4.00
CA GLU A 219 16.31 18.81 -5.44
C GLU A 219 15.71 17.56 -6.12
N HIS A 220 15.32 16.57 -5.33
CA HIS A 220 14.88 15.27 -5.83
C HIS A 220 13.37 15.21 -6.12
N ASP A 221 13.00 14.67 -7.28
CA ASP A 221 11.59 14.39 -7.62
C ASP A 221 11.15 13.06 -6.99
N ILE A 222 10.24 13.13 -6.02
CA ILE A 222 9.76 11.98 -5.28
C ILE A 222 8.79 11.15 -6.14
N PRO A 223 9.10 9.88 -6.46
CA PRO A 223 8.20 9.04 -7.23
C PRO A 223 6.97 8.60 -6.41
N TYR A 224 5.93 8.14 -7.11
CA TYR A 224 4.65 7.76 -6.49
C TYR A 224 4.78 6.67 -5.42
N LEU A 225 5.61 5.64 -5.65
CA LEU A 225 5.85 4.54 -4.71
C LEU A 225 6.95 4.91 -3.71
N SER A 226 6.66 5.88 -2.87
CA SER A 226 7.56 6.36 -1.82
C SER A 226 6.84 6.52 -0.50
N LEU A 227 7.60 6.45 0.56
CA LEU A 227 7.19 6.79 1.92
C LEU A 227 8.36 7.45 2.67
N MET A 228 8.05 8.18 3.72
CA MET A 228 9.07 8.82 4.56
C MET A 228 8.85 8.43 6.02
N ILE A 229 9.91 8.05 6.70
CA ILE A 229 9.94 7.81 8.15
C ILE A 229 10.66 8.98 8.79
N LEU A 230 10.06 9.60 9.80
CA LEU A 230 10.64 10.70 10.57
C LEU A 230 10.61 10.32 12.07
N LYS A 231 11.73 10.53 12.73
CA LYS A 231 11.89 10.30 14.16
C LYS A 231 12.06 11.60 14.94
N ASP A 232 11.62 11.62 16.19
CA ASP A 232 12.01 12.72 17.09
C ASP A 232 13.50 12.58 17.45
N GLN A 233 14.17 13.72 17.62
CA GLN A 233 15.58 13.77 18.00
C GLN A 233 15.82 13.65 19.53
N LYS A 234 14.78 13.33 20.29
CA LYS A 234 14.85 13.19 21.75
C LYS A 234 15.65 11.95 22.19
N GLN A 235 16.90 11.82 21.73
CA GLN A 235 17.87 10.90 22.33
C GLN A 235 19.22 11.58 22.48
#